data_2c41352ee114b3b54981dd5b47e9effb
#
_entry.id   2c41352ee114b3b54981dd5b47e9effb
#
_cell.length_a   1.000
_cell.length_b   1.000
_cell.length_c   1.000
_cell.angle_alpha   90.00
_cell.angle_beta   90.00
_cell.angle_gamma   90.00
#
_symmetry.space_group_name_H-M   'P 1'
#
loop_
_entity.id
_entity.type
_entity.pdbx_description
1 polymer ?
#
loop_
_entity_poly.entity_id
_entity_poly.type
_entity_poly.pdbx_seq_one_letter_code
_entity_poly.pdbx_strand_id
1 'polypeptide(L)'
;MKKAALFAIVFACCTMTVAAQGTIRVNCKGANPTISDFVTAILAPTYGEDGEEDESMNGIRYAWECYRKGKPQHEGVTFTLDQKNGFACYEYREVEEGVEFIARIEMCYWNEADQKHKLFAYNYMCYDNGRYSPGQYDGLTFYRYDNATKTMRYTSDPGVDAAQKATPPSVMVSFSLPRSGKDIVMTRWMSSGTKQQQALKWNGHGFSAQKPETETQAKNDDIDYSSGPEYNQDLRELVDEKD
;
A
#
# COMPACT_ATOMS: atom_id res chain seq x y z
N MET A 1 15.74 -34.11 18.28
CA MET A 1 15.47 -32.72 18.69
C MET A 1 16.10 -31.82 17.67
N LYS A 2 15.34 -31.39 16.65
CA LYS A 2 15.78 -30.47 15.59
C LYS A 2 15.43 -29.06 16.09
N LYS A 3 16.44 -28.20 16.18
CA LYS A 3 16.29 -26.81 16.59
C LYS A 3 15.54 -26.08 15.47
N ALA A 4 14.32 -25.65 15.74
CA ALA A 4 13.63 -24.69 14.91
C ALA A 4 14.43 -23.40 14.96
N ALA A 5 15.01 -22.99 13.84
CA ALA A 5 15.61 -21.69 13.67
C ALA A 5 14.46 -20.69 13.49
N LEU A 6 14.11 -20.02 14.58
CA LEU A 6 13.20 -18.88 14.56
C LEU A 6 13.91 -17.78 13.77
N PHE A 7 13.52 -17.59 12.51
CA PHE A 7 13.89 -16.41 11.73
C PHE A 7 13.05 -15.25 12.26
N ALA A 8 13.51 -14.68 13.37
CA ALA A 8 13.08 -13.36 13.78
C ALA A 8 13.65 -12.38 12.74
N ILE A 9 12.83 -11.95 11.77
CA ILE A 9 13.14 -10.78 10.96
C ILE A 9 13.08 -9.60 11.95
N VAL A 10 14.24 -9.23 12.46
CA VAL A 10 14.41 -8.00 13.23
C VAL A 10 14.32 -6.85 12.25
N PHE A 11 13.11 -6.35 12.03
CA PHE A 11 12.91 -5.05 11.41
C PHE A 11 13.46 -4.00 12.36
N ALA A 12 14.63 -3.48 12.03
CA ALA A 12 15.19 -2.35 12.75
C ALA A 12 14.25 -1.15 12.63
N CYS A 13 13.90 -0.63 13.81
CA CYS A 13 12.98 0.48 13.99
C CYS A 13 13.66 1.78 13.52
N CYS A 14 13.44 2.21 12.27
CA CYS A 14 13.61 3.61 11.93
C CYS A 14 12.34 4.36 12.34
N THR A 15 12.34 4.91 13.55
CA THR A 15 11.45 6.03 13.86
C THR A 15 11.83 7.16 12.92
N MET A 16 11.15 7.26 11.78
CA MET A 16 11.26 8.46 10.95
C MET A 16 10.77 9.63 11.80
N THR A 17 11.73 10.32 12.42
CA THR A 17 11.45 11.62 13.02
C THR A 17 10.96 12.52 11.89
N VAL A 18 9.73 12.99 12.01
CA VAL A 18 9.00 13.82 11.03
C VAL A 18 9.78 15.06 10.58
N ALA A 19 10.87 15.41 11.24
CA ALA A 19 11.73 16.57 10.94
C ALA A 19 12.76 16.35 9.82
N ALA A 20 13.00 15.13 9.34
CA ALA A 20 14.05 14.81 8.38
C ALA A 20 13.54 14.17 7.07
N GLN A 21 12.24 14.22 6.79
CA GLN A 21 11.73 13.73 5.52
C GLN A 21 12.16 14.65 4.39
N GLY A 22 13.30 14.30 3.80
CA GLY A 22 13.90 15.00 2.68
C GLY A 22 12.96 15.08 1.49
N THR A 23 13.26 16.00 0.59
CA THR A 23 12.59 16.11 -0.70
C THR A 23 12.97 14.93 -1.57
N ILE A 24 11.99 14.16 -2.06
CA ILE A 24 12.18 13.03 -2.96
C ILE A 24 12.04 13.52 -4.39
N ARG A 25 13.09 13.31 -5.21
CA ARG A 25 13.05 13.64 -6.63
C ARG A 25 12.34 12.57 -7.43
N VAL A 26 11.39 12.94 -8.27
CA VAL A 26 10.67 12.04 -9.18
C VAL A 26 11.21 12.24 -10.59
N ASN A 27 11.96 11.26 -11.10
CA ASN A 27 12.53 11.29 -12.44
C ASN A 27 11.51 10.76 -13.46
N CYS A 28 10.79 11.64 -14.12
CA CYS A 28 9.85 11.28 -15.19
C CYS A 28 10.37 11.70 -16.56
N LYS A 29 10.12 10.84 -17.59
CA LYS A 29 10.52 11.13 -18.98
C LYS A 29 9.61 12.16 -19.65
N GLY A 30 8.38 12.34 -19.18
CA GLY A 30 7.38 13.23 -19.73
C GLY A 30 7.11 14.46 -18.88
N ALA A 31 6.11 15.25 -19.31
CA ALA A 31 5.64 16.40 -18.54
C ALA A 31 4.95 15.99 -17.22
N ASN A 32 4.29 14.84 -17.23
CA ASN A 32 3.55 14.31 -16.09
C ASN A 32 4.14 12.97 -15.64
N PRO A 33 4.37 12.75 -14.34
CA PRO A 33 4.78 11.47 -13.82
C PRO A 33 3.64 10.45 -13.90
N THR A 34 4.04 9.20 -14.08
CA THR A 34 3.18 8.02 -14.02
C THR A 34 3.32 7.34 -12.67
N ILE A 35 2.48 6.34 -12.39
CA ILE A 35 2.63 5.53 -11.16
C ILE A 35 4.00 4.84 -11.10
N SER A 36 4.55 4.38 -12.24
CA SER A 36 5.90 3.81 -12.28
C SER A 36 6.99 4.78 -11.82
N ASP A 37 6.85 6.07 -12.16
CA ASP A 37 7.82 7.09 -11.78
C ASP A 37 7.76 7.32 -10.25
N PHE A 38 6.55 7.35 -9.68
CA PHE A 38 6.35 7.47 -8.23
C PHE A 38 6.87 6.25 -7.48
N VAL A 39 6.53 5.04 -7.94
CA VAL A 39 7.04 3.80 -7.35
C VAL A 39 8.57 3.77 -7.38
N THR A 40 9.18 4.12 -8.51
CA THR A 40 10.64 4.18 -8.63
C THR A 40 11.25 5.19 -7.66
N ALA A 41 10.60 6.33 -7.47
CA ALA A 41 11.10 7.38 -6.59
C ALA A 41 11.00 7.01 -5.10
N ILE A 42 9.86 6.43 -4.68
CA ILE A 42 9.67 6.06 -3.26
C ILE A 42 10.52 4.85 -2.86
N LEU A 43 10.81 3.95 -3.80
CA LEU A 43 11.65 2.77 -3.60
C LEU A 43 13.14 3.02 -3.87
N ALA A 44 13.54 4.26 -4.16
CA ALA A 44 14.96 4.58 -4.29
C ALA A 44 15.70 4.27 -2.98
N PRO A 45 16.96 3.80 -3.05
CA PRO A 45 17.74 3.57 -1.85
C PRO A 45 17.81 4.82 -0.98
N THR A 46 17.59 4.65 0.30
CA THR A 46 17.76 5.68 1.34
C THR A 46 18.92 5.28 2.23
N TYR A 47 19.67 6.25 2.73
CA TYR A 47 20.84 6.03 3.56
C TYR A 47 20.62 6.73 4.90
N GLY A 48 20.95 6.04 5.99
CA GLY A 48 20.94 6.59 7.33
C GLY A 48 22.02 7.66 7.55
N GLU A 49 22.03 8.26 8.72
CA GLU A 49 23.05 9.24 9.12
C GLU A 49 24.47 8.62 9.19
N ASP A 50 24.56 7.32 9.40
CA ASP A 50 25.75 6.48 9.38
C ASP A 50 26.25 6.16 7.96
N GLY A 51 25.48 6.51 6.93
CA GLY A 51 25.77 6.21 5.53
C GLY A 51 25.43 4.77 5.12
N GLU A 52 24.81 3.98 5.98
CA GLU A 52 24.33 2.64 5.63
C GLU A 52 22.98 2.72 4.91
N GLU A 53 22.76 1.79 3.96
CA GLU A 53 21.50 1.70 3.23
C GLU A 53 20.39 1.18 4.13
N ASP A 54 19.22 1.85 4.10
CA ASP A 54 18.01 1.34 4.75
C ASP A 54 17.47 0.13 3.97
N GLU A 55 17.63 -1.04 4.58
CA GLU A 55 17.21 -2.32 4.00
C GLU A 55 15.73 -2.64 4.19
N SER A 56 14.98 -1.83 4.93
CA SER A 56 13.58 -2.09 5.28
C SER A 56 12.68 -2.28 4.04
N MET A 57 13.05 -1.66 2.92
CA MET A 57 12.33 -1.72 1.65
C MET A 57 12.92 -2.70 0.63
N ASN A 58 13.92 -3.52 0.99
CA ASN A 58 14.63 -4.36 0.02
C ASN A 58 13.71 -5.38 -0.67
N GLY A 59 12.77 -5.99 0.05
CA GLY A 59 11.83 -6.96 -0.53
C GLY A 59 10.97 -6.37 -1.64
N ILE A 60 10.31 -5.23 -1.38
CA ILE A 60 9.48 -4.57 -2.39
C ILE A 60 10.33 -3.96 -3.51
N ARG A 61 11.53 -3.44 -3.19
CA ARG A 61 12.47 -2.92 -4.19
C ARG A 61 12.89 -4.01 -5.17
N TYR A 62 13.21 -5.19 -4.66
CA TYR A 62 13.54 -6.36 -5.48
C TYR A 62 12.35 -6.80 -6.35
N ALA A 63 11.15 -6.88 -5.79
CA ALA A 63 9.93 -7.22 -6.53
C ALA A 63 9.65 -6.22 -7.65
N TRP A 64 9.82 -4.92 -7.40
CA TRP A 64 9.70 -3.88 -8.41
C TRP A 64 10.71 -4.06 -9.55
N GLU A 65 11.97 -4.36 -9.23
CA GLU A 65 13.01 -4.60 -10.23
C GLU A 65 12.73 -5.87 -11.08
N CYS A 66 12.24 -6.94 -10.46
CA CYS A 66 11.80 -8.14 -11.18
C CYS A 66 10.66 -7.81 -12.13
N TYR A 67 9.62 -7.11 -11.65
CA TYR A 67 8.48 -6.68 -12.46
C TYR A 67 8.92 -5.87 -13.69
N ARG A 68 9.76 -4.84 -13.49
CA ARG A 68 10.25 -3.98 -14.57
C ARG A 68 11.06 -4.72 -15.63
N LYS A 69 11.76 -5.77 -15.24
CA LYS A 69 12.62 -6.58 -16.11
C LYS A 69 11.90 -7.79 -16.70
N GLY A 70 10.59 -7.97 -16.41
CA GLY A 70 9.84 -9.15 -16.82
C GLY A 70 10.40 -10.46 -16.24
N LYS A 71 11.00 -10.40 -15.06
CA LYS A 71 11.53 -11.57 -14.35
C LYS A 71 10.48 -12.15 -13.43
N PRO A 72 10.53 -13.47 -13.15
CA PRO A 72 9.67 -14.08 -12.15
C PRO A 72 9.82 -13.39 -10.78
N GLN A 73 8.73 -13.30 -10.05
CA GLN A 73 8.73 -12.90 -8.64
C GLN A 73 9.19 -14.07 -7.76
N HIS A 74 9.59 -13.77 -6.53
CA HIS A 74 9.77 -14.80 -5.51
C HIS A 74 8.44 -15.48 -5.17
N GLU A 75 8.52 -16.70 -4.67
CA GLU A 75 7.37 -17.41 -4.11
C GLU A 75 6.67 -16.54 -3.05
N GLY A 76 5.36 -16.54 -3.08
CA GLY A 76 4.53 -15.72 -2.19
C GLY A 76 4.51 -14.22 -2.52
N VAL A 77 5.32 -13.75 -3.48
CA VAL A 77 5.39 -12.32 -3.84
C VAL A 77 4.64 -12.05 -5.14
N THR A 78 3.77 -11.04 -5.12
CA THR A 78 3.17 -10.47 -6.32
C THR A 78 3.42 -8.98 -6.41
N PHE A 79 3.62 -8.46 -7.62
CA PHE A 79 3.67 -7.04 -7.90
C PHE A 79 2.74 -6.71 -9.07
N THR A 80 1.75 -5.86 -8.81
CA THR A 80 0.77 -5.42 -9.80
C THR A 80 0.96 -3.94 -10.10
N LEU A 81 0.91 -3.59 -11.38
CA LEU A 81 0.96 -2.20 -11.82
C LEU A 81 -0.18 -1.90 -12.79
N ASP A 82 -1.06 -1.00 -12.41
CA ASP A 82 -2.16 -0.50 -13.24
C ASP A 82 -1.85 0.94 -13.68
N GLN A 83 -1.13 1.05 -14.80
CA GLN A 83 -0.73 2.35 -15.36
C GLN A 83 -1.91 3.23 -15.70
N LYS A 84 -2.99 2.62 -16.21
CA LYS A 84 -4.20 3.35 -16.65
C LYS A 84 -4.87 4.06 -15.47
N ASN A 85 -4.94 3.38 -14.34
CA ASN A 85 -5.62 3.88 -13.15
C ASN A 85 -4.65 4.54 -12.15
N GLY A 86 -3.34 4.54 -12.43
CA GLY A 86 -2.36 5.15 -11.55
C GLY A 86 -2.20 4.42 -10.22
N PHE A 87 -2.28 3.09 -10.24
CA PHE A 87 -2.24 2.24 -9.05
C PHE A 87 -1.12 1.20 -9.14
N ALA A 88 -0.49 0.89 -8.01
CA ALA A 88 0.45 -0.21 -7.85
C ALA A 88 0.18 -0.94 -6.53
N CYS A 89 0.42 -2.25 -6.53
CA CYS A 89 0.28 -3.08 -5.34
C CYS A 89 1.42 -4.10 -5.28
N TYR A 90 2.07 -4.15 -4.14
CA TYR A 90 2.95 -5.24 -3.72
C TYR A 90 2.20 -6.08 -2.69
N GLU A 91 2.26 -7.40 -2.80
CA GLU A 91 1.76 -8.32 -1.81
C GLU A 91 2.77 -9.42 -1.58
N TYR A 92 3.06 -9.70 -0.33
CA TYR A 92 3.75 -10.89 0.13
C TYR A 92 2.79 -11.74 0.93
N ARG A 93 2.71 -13.02 0.60
CA ARG A 93 1.85 -14.01 1.25
C ARG A 93 2.67 -15.20 1.70
N GLU A 94 2.50 -15.60 2.92
CA GLU A 94 3.14 -16.77 3.51
C GLU A 94 2.13 -17.56 4.33
N VAL A 95 2.25 -18.88 4.33
CA VAL A 95 1.45 -19.76 5.19
C VAL A 95 2.43 -20.58 6.01
N GLU A 96 2.45 -20.36 7.32
CA GLU A 96 3.28 -21.10 8.27
C GLU A 96 2.39 -21.70 9.36
N GLU A 97 2.52 -23.01 9.62
CA GLU A 97 1.74 -23.75 10.64
C GLU A 97 0.21 -23.52 10.57
N GLY A 98 -0.32 -23.27 9.35
CA GLY A 98 -1.75 -23.04 9.13
C GLY A 98 -2.20 -21.60 9.41
N VAL A 99 -1.29 -20.71 9.70
CA VAL A 99 -1.53 -19.26 9.81
C VAL A 99 -1.12 -18.60 8.49
N GLU A 100 -2.06 -17.91 7.85
CA GLU A 100 -1.78 -17.11 6.67
C GLU A 100 -1.38 -15.70 7.08
N PHE A 101 -0.18 -15.27 6.69
CA PHE A 101 0.30 -13.91 6.83
C PHE A 101 0.30 -13.21 5.48
N ILE A 102 -0.21 -11.97 5.43
CA ILE A 102 -0.18 -11.13 4.22
C ILE A 102 0.39 -9.77 4.61
N ALA A 103 1.47 -9.36 3.94
CA ALA A 103 1.95 -7.99 3.93
C ALA A 103 1.60 -7.34 2.59
N ARG A 104 0.87 -6.22 2.62
CA ARG A 104 0.41 -5.54 1.41
C ARG A 104 0.80 -4.07 1.43
N ILE A 105 1.31 -3.60 0.29
CA ILE A 105 1.59 -2.20 0.06
C ILE A 105 0.83 -1.74 -1.17
N GLU A 106 -0.05 -0.77 -0.97
CA GLU A 106 -0.79 -0.12 -2.05
C GLU A 106 -0.24 1.28 -2.28
N MET A 107 -0.17 1.68 -3.55
CA MET A 107 0.29 2.99 -3.96
C MET A 107 -0.61 3.54 -5.06
N CYS A 108 -1.01 4.79 -4.95
CA CYS A 108 -1.72 5.48 -6.02
C CYS A 108 -1.49 7.00 -5.95
N TYR A 109 -2.00 7.72 -6.95
CA TYR A 109 -1.94 9.17 -6.92
C TYR A 109 -3.22 9.82 -7.48
N TRP A 110 -3.49 11.03 -7.02
CA TRP A 110 -4.57 11.89 -7.51
C TRP A 110 -4.00 13.15 -8.12
N ASN A 111 -4.61 13.60 -9.23
CA ASN A 111 -4.32 14.91 -9.76
C ASN A 111 -5.10 15.96 -8.95
N GLU A 112 -4.41 16.95 -8.40
CA GLU A 112 -5.08 18.06 -7.74
C GLU A 112 -5.77 18.97 -8.74
N ALA A 113 -6.82 19.66 -8.31
CA ALA A 113 -7.63 20.53 -9.16
C ALA A 113 -6.85 21.71 -9.76
N ASP A 114 -5.75 22.10 -9.12
CA ASP A 114 -4.86 23.15 -9.59
C ASP A 114 -3.99 22.72 -10.80
N GLN A 115 -3.98 21.42 -11.15
CA GLN A 115 -3.21 20.81 -12.23
C GLN A 115 -1.67 20.98 -12.09
N LYS A 116 -1.21 21.55 -11.00
CA LYS A 116 0.21 21.78 -10.70
C LYS A 116 0.77 20.73 -9.76
N HIS A 117 -0.09 20.15 -8.95
CA HIS A 117 0.29 19.19 -7.93
C HIS A 117 -0.43 17.84 -8.11
N LYS A 118 0.17 16.84 -7.50
CA LYS A 118 -0.44 15.52 -7.33
C LYS A 118 -0.26 15.08 -5.88
N LEU A 119 -1.29 14.44 -5.34
CA LEU A 119 -1.19 13.76 -4.07
C LEU A 119 -0.86 12.29 -4.34
N PHE A 120 0.28 11.81 -3.87
CA PHE A 120 0.68 10.41 -3.93
C PHE A 120 0.51 9.79 -2.56
N ALA A 121 -0.03 8.57 -2.50
CA ALA A 121 -0.17 7.81 -1.29
C ALA A 121 0.60 6.50 -1.34
N TYR A 122 1.14 6.12 -0.19
CA TYR A 122 1.76 4.86 0.13
C TYR A 122 1.07 4.30 1.36
N ASN A 123 0.54 3.08 1.28
CA ASN A 123 -0.22 2.47 2.37
C ASN A 123 0.28 1.05 2.62
N TYR A 124 0.81 0.81 3.82
CA TYR A 124 1.30 -0.49 4.25
C TYR A 124 0.31 -1.13 5.22
N MET A 125 0.04 -2.43 5.04
CA MET A 125 -0.93 -3.17 5.83
C MET A 125 -0.46 -4.61 6.03
N CYS A 126 -0.65 -5.15 7.24
CA CYS A 126 -0.46 -6.56 7.54
C CYS A 126 -1.76 -7.23 7.96
N TYR A 127 -1.89 -8.51 7.62
CA TYR A 127 -3.05 -9.33 7.97
C TYR A 127 -2.60 -10.71 8.42
N ASP A 128 -3.26 -11.24 9.47
CA ASP A 128 -3.16 -12.62 9.91
C ASP A 128 -4.52 -13.28 9.72
N ASN A 129 -4.58 -14.38 8.94
CA ASN A 129 -5.83 -15.09 8.62
C ASN A 129 -6.97 -14.13 8.17
N GLY A 130 -6.63 -13.17 7.30
CA GLY A 130 -7.59 -12.20 6.77
C GLY A 130 -8.05 -11.12 7.77
N ARG A 131 -7.51 -11.08 8.98
CA ARG A 131 -7.75 -10.04 9.98
C ARG A 131 -6.60 -9.05 9.99
N TYR A 132 -6.91 -7.77 9.97
CA TYR A 132 -5.90 -6.72 10.09
C TYR A 132 -5.11 -6.87 11.37
N SER A 133 -3.82 -6.99 11.25
CA SER A 133 -2.84 -7.22 12.32
C SER A 133 -1.71 -6.22 12.15
N PRO A 134 -1.94 -4.95 12.58
CA PRO A 134 -1.00 -3.88 12.30
C PRO A 134 0.35 -4.13 12.95
N GLY A 135 1.38 -4.07 12.12
CA GLY A 135 2.76 -4.00 12.54
C GLY A 135 3.17 -2.55 12.83
N GLN A 136 4.42 -2.39 13.19
CA GLN A 136 5.02 -1.10 13.54
C GLN A 136 5.02 -0.09 12.37
N TYR A 137 5.01 -0.57 11.13
CA TYR A 137 5.11 0.25 9.92
C TYR A 137 3.79 0.44 9.20
N ASP A 138 2.71 -0.16 9.71
CA ASP A 138 1.40 -0.07 9.09
C ASP A 138 0.90 1.37 9.12
N GLY A 139 0.39 1.81 7.98
CA GLY A 139 -0.21 3.13 7.89
C GLY A 139 -0.24 3.71 6.50
N LEU A 140 -1.03 4.74 6.40
CA LEU A 140 -1.22 5.54 5.19
C LEU A 140 -0.38 6.80 5.26
N THR A 141 0.50 6.96 4.30
CA THR A 141 1.41 8.09 4.19
C THR A 141 1.15 8.84 2.88
N PHE A 142 1.13 10.17 2.95
CA PHE A 142 0.95 11.02 1.78
C PHE A 142 2.21 11.81 1.44
N TYR A 143 2.38 12.05 0.15
CA TYR A 143 3.39 12.93 -0.42
C TYR A 143 2.75 13.84 -1.45
N ARG A 144 3.00 15.13 -1.36
CA ARG A 144 2.57 16.10 -2.36
C ARG A 144 3.67 16.32 -3.37
N TYR A 145 3.39 16.01 -4.62
CA TYR A 145 4.29 16.20 -5.75
C TYR A 145 4.01 17.54 -6.43
N ASP A 146 5.07 18.25 -6.79
CA ASP A 146 5.02 19.50 -7.54
C ASP A 146 5.57 19.29 -8.96
N ASN A 147 4.75 19.60 -9.97
CA ASN A 147 5.10 19.45 -11.38
C ASN A 147 6.26 20.36 -11.81
N ALA A 148 6.44 21.53 -11.20
CA ALA A 148 7.48 22.49 -11.56
C ALA A 148 8.86 22.05 -11.07
N THR A 149 8.93 21.59 -9.82
CA THR A 149 10.21 21.17 -9.21
C THR A 149 10.51 19.70 -9.45
N LYS A 150 9.51 18.91 -9.86
CA LYS A 150 9.58 17.45 -10.02
C LYS A 150 10.01 16.73 -8.74
N THR A 151 9.52 17.23 -7.62
CA THR A 151 9.82 16.69 -6.30
C THR A 151 8.55 16.40 -5.53
N MET A 152 8.59 15.40 -4.65
CA MET A 152 7.53 15.17 -3.69
C MET A 152 8.05 15.31 -2.26
N ARG A 153 7.16 15.78 -1.38
CA ARG A 153 7.43 15.96 0.05
C ARG A 153 6.31 15.33 0.85
N TYR A 154 6.68 14.82 1.99
CA TYR A 154 5.70 14.36 2.96
C TYR A 154 4.64 15.44 3.24
N THR A 155 3.40 14.99 3.37
CA THR A 155 2.27 15.83 3.76
C THR A 155 1.26 14.99 4.54
N SER A 156 0.40 15.64 5.31
CA SER A 156 -0.79 14.99 5.88
C SER A 156 -2.03 15.40 5.07
N ASP A 157 -3.10 14.63 5.20
CA ASP A 157 -4.42 15.00 4.72
C ASP A 157 -5.34 15.26 5.91
N PRO A 158 -5.80 16.51 6.10
CA PRO A 158 -6.61 16.87 7.26
C PRO A 158 -7.92 16.09 7.39
N GLY A 159 -8.51 15.65 6.26
CA GLY A 159 -9.75 14.87 6.28
C GLY A 159 -9.52 13.44 6.70
N VAL A 160 -8.42 12.81 6.26
CA VAL A 160 -7.99 11.48 6.72
C VAL A 160 -7.63 11.53 8.21
N ASP A 161 -6.84 12.52 8.62
CA ASP A 161 -6.45 12.72 10.02
C ASP A 161 -7.66 12.92 10.94
N ALA A 162 -8.64 13.70 10.48
CA ALA A 162 -9.88 13.93 11.24
C ALA A 162 -10.71 12.64 11.37
N ALA A 163 -10.83 11.85 10.29
CA ALA A 163 -11.55 10.58 10.30
C ALA A 163 -10.89 9.55 11.24
N GLN A 164 -9.57 9.51 11.24
CA GLN A 164 -8.80 8.64 12.11
C GLN A 164 -8.92 9.07 13.59
N LYS A 165 -8.79 10.35 13.88
CA LYS A 165 -8.95 10.92 15.24
C LYS A 165 -10.36 10.74 15.80
N ALA A 166 -11.37 10.70 14.93
CA ALA A 166 -12.76 10.43 15.35
C ALA A 166 -12.99 8.95 15.72
N THR A 167 -12.02 8.07 15.49
CA THR A 167 -12.13 6.64 15.83
C THR A 167 -11.58 6.41 17.23
N PRO A 168 -12.30 5.65 18.09
CA PRO A 168 -11.81 5.33 19.43
C PRO A 168 -10.44 4.64 19.39
N PRO A 169 -9.53 4.91 20.34
CA PRO A 169 -8.18 4.31 20.35
C PRO A 169 -8.15 2.78 20.44
N SER A 170 -9.24 2.17 20.93
CA SER A 170 -9.38 0.71 21.02
C SER A 170 -9.78 0.04 19.70
N VAL A 171 -10.05 0.82 18.66
CA VAL A 171 -10.46 0.34 17.34
C VAL A 171 -9.30 0.46 16.37
N MET A 172 -8.88 -0.65 15.79
CA MET A 172 -7.86 -0.64 14.74
C MET A 172 -8.45 -0.08 13.44
N VAL A 173 -7.63 0.66 12.70
CA VAL A 173 -8.01 1.28 11.44
C VAL A 173 -7.05 0.87 10.35
N SER A 174 -7.59 0.37 9.24
CA SER A 174 -6.83 0.21 8.00
C SER A 174 -7.45 1.05 6.88
N PHE A 175 -6.64 1.31 5.86
CA PHE A 175 -7.08 2.03 4.67
C PHE A 175 -6.89 1.15 3.44
N SER A 176 -7.74 1.34 2.43
CA SER A 176 -7.55 0.74 1.11
C SER A 176 -7.55 1.85 0.07
N LEU A 177 -6.51 1.85 -0.76
CA LEU A 177 -6.37 2.83 -1.83
C LEU A 177 -7.16 2.40 -3.06
N PRO A 178 -7.78 3.33 -3.81
CA PRO A 178 -8.60 2.99 -4.95
C PRO A 178 -7.75 2.54 -6.15
N ARG A 179 -7.95 1.31 -6.63
CA ARG A 179 -7.49 0.90 -7.95
C ARG A 179 -8.33 1.51 -9.07
N SER A 180 -9.61 1.72 -8.79
CA SER A 180 -10.54 2.43 -9.66
C SER A 180 -11.33 3.46 -8.85
N GLY A 181 -11.72 4.58 -9.47
CA GLY A 181 -12.34 5.68 -8.75
C GLY A 181 -11.33 6.59 -8.06
N LYS A 182 -11.75 7.27 -6.98
CA LYS A 182 -10.92 8.29 -6.31
C LYS A 182 -10.99 8.24 -4.79
N ASP A 183 -11.88 7.44 -4.22
CA ASP A 183 -12.16 7.48 -2.80
C ASP A 183 -11.32 6.45 -2.05
N ILE A 184 -10.78 6.83 -0.90
CA ILE A 184 -10.12 5.90 0.02
C ILE A 184 -11.20 5.23 0.86
N VAL A 185 -11.07 3.93 1.10
CA VAL A 185 -11.91 3.21 2.05
C VAL A 185 -11.19 3.07 3.37
N MET A 186 -11.75 3.65 4.43
CA MET A 186 -11.31 3.45 5.80
C MET A 186 -12.11 2.30 6.43
N THR A 187 -11.43 1.29 6.95
CA THR A 187 -12.05 0.15 7.64
C THR A 187 -11.72 0.20 9.12
N ARG A 188 -12.75 0.23 9.97
CA ARG A 188 -12.65 0.09 11.41
C ARG A 188 -12.84 -1.38 11.79
N TRP A 189 -11.89 -1.94 12.52
CA TRP A 189 -11.87 -3.32 12.97
C TRP A 189 -12.26 -3.38 14.43
N MET A 190 -13.49 -3.82 14.69
CA MET A 190 -14.03 -3.86 16.04
C MET A 190 -13.50 -5.10 16.79
N SER A 191 -13.39 -5.00 18.11
CA SER A 191 -13.01 -6.14 18.97
C SER A 191 -13.98 -7.33 18.88
N SER A 192 -15.23 -7.06 18.51
CA SER A 192 -16.23 -8.10 18.23
C SER A 192 -15.96 -8.94 16.98
N GLY A 193 -14.95 -8.57 16.16
CA GLY A 193 -14.67 -9.19 14.86
C GLY A 193 -15.44 -8.56 13.70
N THR A 194 -16.36 -7.62 13.96
CA THR A 194 -17.07 -6.90 12.89
C THR A 194 -16.22 -5.82 12.28
N LYS A 195 -16.54 -5.45 11.03
CA LYS A 195 -15.87 -4.40 10.27
C LYS A 195 -16.88 -3.31 9.94
N GLN A 196 -16.47 -2.05 10.04
CA GLN A 196 -17.23 -0.90 9.56
C GLN A 196 -16.41 -0.16 8.53
N GLN A 197 -16.98 0.10 7.36
CA GLN A 197 -16.30 0.79 6.28
C GLN A 197 -16.88 2.20 6.10
N GLN A 198 -16.02 3.13 5.77
CA GLN A 198 -16.36 4.51 5.46
C GLN A 198 -15.55 4.99 4.27
N ALA A 199 -16.24 5.51 3.26
CA ALA A 199 -15.57 6.16 2.14
C ALA A 199 -15.09 7.56 2.54
N LEU A 200 -13.83 7.86 2.24
CA LEU A 200 -13.26 9.19 2.31
C LEU A 200 -13.24 9.74 0.89
N LYS A 201 -14.07 10.74 0.63
CA LYS A 201 -14.31 11.29 -0.71
C LYS A 201 -13.23 12.27 -1.13
N TRP A 202 -12.67 12.04 -2.33
CA TRP A 202 -11.74 12.98 -2.94
C TRP A 202 -12.47 14.22 -3.46
N ASN A 203 -12.02 15.43 -3.06
CA ASN A 203 -12.62 16.71 -3.44
C ASN A 203 -11.77 17.54 -4.42
N GLY A 204 -10.66 16.98 -4.90
CA GLY A 204 -9.72 17.69 -5.78
C GLY A 204 -8.50 18.29 -5.08
N HIS A 205 -8.47 18.30 -3.75
CA HIS A 205 -7.34 18.82 -2.95
C HIS A 205 -6.98 17.93 -1.77
N GLY A 206 -7.92 17.09 -1.32
CA GLY A 206 -7.77 16.20 -0.19
C GLY A 206 -9.05 15.37 0.00
N PHE A 207 -9.16 14.73 1.14
CA PHE A 207 -10.27 13.84 1.46
C PHE A 207 -11.21 14.46 2.47
N SER A 208 -12.46 14.03 2.42
CA SER A 208 -13.48 14.34 3.44
C SER A 208 -14.25 13.09 3.81
N ALA A 209 -14.40 12.86 5.12
CA ALA A 209 -15.28 11.82 5.61
C ALA A 209 -16.74 12.23 5.31
N GLN A 210 -17.48 11.38 4.63
CA GLN A 210 -18.93 11.53 4.60
C GLN A 210 -19.48 11.18 5.99
N LYS A 211 -20.52 11.89 6.42
CA LYS A 211 -21.28 11.48 7.59
C LYS A 211 -21.71 10.03 7.37
N PRO A 212 -21.52 9.09 8.34
CA PRO A 212 -21.96 7.72 8.14
C PRO A 212 -23.42 7.75 7.71
N GLU A 213 -23.72 7.19 6.55
CA GLU A 213 -25.10 6.85 6.23
C GLU A 213 -25.52 5.85 7.29
N THR A 214 -26.62 6.10 7.94
CA THR A 214 -27.22 5.31 9.02
C THR A 214 -27.16 3.83 8.62
N GLU A 215 -26.60 3.00 9.50
CA GLU A 215 -26.37 1.57 9.36
C GLU A 215 -27.40 0.85 8.48
N THR A 216 -27.06 0.62 7.23
CA THR A 216 -27.60 -0.55 6.55
C THR A 216 -26.62 -1.67 6.91
N GLN A 217 -27.08 -2.64 7.69
CA GLN A 217 -26.37 -3.89 7.93
C GLN A 217 -25.93 -4.40 6.56
N ALA A 218 -24.67 -4.17 6.22
CA ALA A 218 -24.09 -4.82 5.08
C ALA A 218 -24.17 -6.32 5.39
N LYS A 219 -25.04 -7.03 4.66
CA LYS A 219 -24.92 -8.47 4.52
C LYS A 219 -23.45 -8.73 4.27
N ASN A 220 -22.91 -9.76 4.91
CA ASN A 220 -21.62 -10.38 4.62
C ASN A 220 -21.56 -10.78 3.13
N ASP A 221 -21.48 -9.80 2.27
CA ASP A 221 -20.90 -10.01 0.96
C ASP A 221 -19.41 -9.96 1.26
N ASP A 222 -18.85 -11.16 1.39
CA ASP A 222 -17.41 -11.38 1.36
C ASP A 222 -16.87 -10.49 0.25
N ILE A 223 -16.14 -9.44 0.64
CA ILE A 223 -15.27 -8.79 -0.35
C ILE A 223 -14.29 -9.89 -0.70
N ASP A 224 -14.54 -10.49 -1.83
CA ASP A 224 -13.71 -11.54 -2.38
C ASP A 224 -12.34 -10.93 -2.66
N TYR A 225 -11.45 -11.02 -1.67
CA TYR A 225 -10.05 -10.70 -1.83
C TYR A 225 -9.34 -11.67 -2.79
N SER A 226 -10.05 -12.72 -3.28
CA SER A 226 -9.57 -13.63 -4.32
C SER A 226 -9.63 -13.01 -5.72
N SER A 227 -10.32 -11.87 -5.90
CA SER A 227 -10.29 -11.09 -7.13
C SER A 227 -9.01 -10.24 -7.25
N GLY A 228 -7.89 -10.80 -6.84
CA GLY A 228 -6.64 -10.54 -7.52
C GLY A 228 -6.86 -10.78 -9.03
N PRO A 229 -6.03 -10.22 -9.93
CA PRO A 229 -6.20 -10.38 -11.36
C PRO A 229 -6.50 -11.85 -11.65
N GLU A 230 -7.59 -12.10 -12.41
CA GLU A 230 -7.97 -13.44 -12.86
C GLU A 230 -6.69 -14.21 -13.17
N TYR A 231 -6.46 -15.25 -12.39
CA TYR A 231 -5.38 -16.19 -12.67
C TYR A 231 -5.72 -16.75 -14.03
N ASN A 232 -4.95 -16.36 -15.01
CA ASN A 232 -5.12 -16.78 -16.40
C ASN A 232 -5.15 -18.30 -16.39
N GLN A 233 -6.33 -18.90 -16.60
CA GLN A 233 -6.52 -20.36 -16.66
C GLN A 233 -5.72 -20.99 -17.81
N ASP A 234 -5.19 -20.18 -18.72
CA ASP A 234 -4.39 -20.60 -19.87
C ASP A 234 -3.01 -21.20 -19.53
N LEU A 235 -2.56 -21.13 -18.27
CA LEU A 235 -1.30 -21.78 -17.89
C LEU A 235 -1.46 -23.24 -17.45
N ARG A 236 -2.69 -23.76 -17.25
CA ARG A 236 -2.90 -25.17 -16.94
C ARG A 236 -2.88 -26.10 -18.15
N GLU A 237 -3.16 -25.57 -19.33
CA GLU A 237 -3.15 -26.37 -20.58
C GLU A 237 -1.74 -26.60 -21.17
N LEU A 238 -0.71 -25.89 -20.67
CA LEU A 238 0.66 -26.04 -21.18
C LEU A 238 1.52 -27.07 -20.45
N VAL A 239 1.02 -27.69 -19.38
CA VAL A 239 1.77 -28.69 -18.59
C VAL A 239 1.40 -30.14 -18.93
N ASP A 240 0.25 -30.38 -19.57
CA ASP A 240 -0.24 -31.75 -19.85
C ASP A 240 0.10 -32.31 -21.25
N GLU A 241 0.92 -31.60 -22.05
CA GLU A 241 1.41 -32.14 -23.35
C GLU A 241 2.90 -32.43 -23.32
N LYS A 242 3.39 -33.23 -22.40
CA LYS A 242 4.69 -33.93 -22.52
C LYS A 242 4.69 -35.18 -21.64
N ASP A 243 4.09 -36.25 -22.14
CA ASP A 243 4.47 -37.64 -21.94
C ASP A 243 4.52 -38.37 -23.29
#